data_b1b865c6256e2aabf27268dc761f444c
#
_entry.id   b1b865c6256e2aabf27268dc761f444c
#
_cell.length_a   1.000
_cell.length_b   1.000
_cell.length_c   1.000
_cell.angle_alpha   90.00
_cell.angle_beta   90.00
_cell.angle_gamma   90.00
#
_symmetry.space_group_name_H-M   'P 1'
#
loop_
_entity.id
_entity.type
_entity.pdbx_description
1 polymer ?
#
loop_
_entity_poly.entity_id
_entity_poly.type
_entity_poly.pdbx_seq_one_letter_code
_entity_poly.pdbx_strand_id
1 'polypeptide(L)'
;MDNNEEPAHIDNKADRHAEKMAKKKAARNKIMATKTKTGGLTIVHTGKGKGKSTAAFGMVCRALGHGMRVGVIQFVKGKWETGEKKILEAFSHQVTVHTMGEGFTCCLLYTSDAADDVECGD
;
A
#
# COMPACT_ATOMS: atom_id res chain seq x y z
N MET A 1 -39.56 48.96 -6.74
CA MET A 1 -38.87 48.04 -5.80
C MET A 1 -38.34 46.91 -6.64
N ASP A 2 -37.12 47.12 -7.14
CA ASP A 2 -36.50 46.20 -8.11
C ASP A 2 -35.71 45.16 -7.31
N ASN A 3 -36.19 43.95 -7.27
CA ASN A 3 -35.46 42.79 -6.75
C ASN A 3 -34.51 42.31 -7.85
N ASN A 4 -33.32 42.84 -7.79
CA ASN A 4 -32.22 42.37 -8.60
C ASN A 4 -31.58 41.16 -7.88
N GLU A 5 -32.13 39.97 -8.07
CA GLU A 5 -31.51 38.74 -7.68
C GLU A 5 -30.39 38.38 -8.67
N GLU A 6 -29.18 38.59 -8.23
CA GLU A 6 -27.97 38.18 -8.93
C GLU A 6 -27.89 36.63 -8.92
N PRO A 7 -27.93 35.94 -10.07
CA PRO A 7 -27.88 34.47 -10.06
C PRO A 7 -26.46 33.98 -9.85
N ALA A 8 -26.27 33.35 -8.73
CA ALA A 8 -25.36 32.26 -8.44
C ALA A 8 -24.13 32.03 -9.33
N HIS A 9 -23.05 32.67 -8.96
CA HIS A 9 -21.70 32.44 -9.51
C HIS A 9 -21.08 31.10 -9.03
N ILE A 10 -21.81 30.32 -8.23
CA ILE A 10 -21.35 29.11 -7.55
C ILE A 10 -21.42 27.88 -8.48
N ASP A 11 -22.38 27.84 -9.38
CA ASP A 11 -22.68 26.69 -10.25
C ASP A 11 -21.59 26.44 -11.32
N ASN A 12 -21.00 27.49 -11.85
CA ASN A 12 -20.06 27.40 -12.95
C ASN A 12 -18.71 26.76 -12.59
N LYS A 13 -18.29 26.80 -11.32
CA LYS A 13 -17.02 26.23 -10.87
C LYS A 13 -17.12 24.71 -10.63
N ALA A 14 -18.23 24.24 -10.09
CA ALA A 14 -18.52 22.84 -9.88
C ALA A 14 -18.65 22.11 -11.22
N ASP A 15 -19.38 22.67 -12.16
CA ASP A 15 -19.59 22.12 -13.50
C ASP A 15 -18.26 22.03 -14.28
N ARG A 16 -17.46 23.07 -14.26
CA ARG A 16 -16.12 23.06 -14.87
C ARG A 16 -15.20 22.00 -14.24
N HIS A 17 -15.29 21.82 -12.93
CA HIS A 17 -14.52 20.78 -12.26
C HIS A 17 -14.99 19.39 -12.68
N ALA A 18 -16.31 19.15 -12.70
CA ALA A 18 -16.91 17.89 -13.12
C ALA A 18 -16.52 17.55 -14.58
N GLU A 19 -16.61 18.49 -15.50
CA GLU A 19 -16.22 18.34 -16.89
C GLU A 19 -14.72 18.00 -17.03
N LYS A 20 -13.84 18.70 -16.28
CA LYS A 20 -12.40 18.44 -16.26
C LYS A 20 -12.09 17.03 -15.74
N MET A 21 -12.81 16.60 -14.70
CA MET A 21 -12.64 15.24 -14.15
C MET A 21 -13.15 14.17 -15.12
N ALA A 22 -14.27 14.41 -15.80
CA ALA A 22 -14.80 13.50 -16.84
C ALA A 22 -13.81 13.35 -18.00
N LYS A 23 -13.22 14.43 -18.49
CA LYS A 23 -12.18 14.41 -19.54
C LYS A 23 -10.94 13.62 -19.08
N LYS A 24 -10.47 13.82 -17.84
CA LYS A 24 -9.34 13.08 -17.26
C LYS A 24 -9.67 11.58 -17.17
N LYS A 25 -10.87 11.24 -16.72
CA LYS A 25 -11.33 9.85 -16.61
C LYS A 25 -11.40 9.18 -17.99
N ALA A 26 -11.94 9.86 -18.99
CA ALA A 26 -12.01 9.36 -20.36
C ALA A 26 -10.60 9.12 -20.95
N ALA A 27 -9.68 10.06 -20.78
CA ALA A 27 -8.30 9.90 -21.22
C ALA A 27 -7.60 8.72 -20.52
N ARG A 28 -7.79 8.58 -19.21
CA ARG A 28 -7.26 7.45 -18.44
C ARG A 28 -7.82 6.11 -18.93
N ASN A 29 -9.13 6.05 -19.20
CA ASN A 29 -9.77 4.84 -19.69
C ASN A 29 -9.21 4.43 -21.06
N LYS A 30 -8.95 5.38 -21.96
CA LYS A 30 -8.28 5.10 -23.23
C LYS A 30 -6.91 4.50 -23.04
N ILE A 31 -6.09 5.05 -22.13
CA ILE A 31 -4.76 4.52 -21.80
C ILE A 31 -4.89 3.11 -21.19
N MET A 32 -5.85 2.90 -20.31
CA MET A 32 -6.05 1.58 -19.69
C MET A 32 -6.51 0.52 -20.70
N ALA A 33 -7.32 0.89 -21.69
CA ALA A 33 -7.76 -0.02 -22.76
C ALA A 33 -6.61 -0.52 -23.65
N THR A 34 -5.52 0.25 -23.75
CA THR A 34 -4.32 -0.18 -24.49
C THR A 34 -3.42 -1.14 -23.70
N LYS A 35 -3.64 -1.29 -22.39
CA LYS A 35 -2.84 -2.15 -21.52
C LYS A 35 -3.43 -3.55 -21.47
N THR A 36 -3.07 -4.36 -22.44
CA THR A 36 -3.55 -5.75 -22.57
C THR A 36 -2.58 -6.81 -22.05
N LYS A 37 -1.34 -6.42 -21.73
CA LYS A 37 -0.34 -7.36 -21.21
C LYS A 37 -0.62 -7.67 -19.75
N THR A 38 -0.80 -8.94 -19.44
CA THR A 38 -0.84 -9.48 -18.07
C THR A 38 0.50 -10.11 -17.75
N GLY A 39 1.01 -9.89 -16.55
CA GLY A 39 2.29 -10.45 -16.13
C GLY A 39 2.52 -10.26 -14.63
N GLY A 40 3.44 -11.04 -14.08
CA GLY A 40 3.90 -10.84 -12.72
C GLY A 40 4.68 -9.53 -12.57
N LEU A 41 4.56 -8.91 -11.40
CA LEU A 41 5.31 -7.71 -11.04
C LEU A 41 6.17 -8.02 -9.82
N THR A 42 7.48 -7.78 -9.93
CA THR A 42 8.40 -7.79 -8.80
C THR A 42 8.61 -6.36 -8.31
N ILE A 43 8.39 -6.14 -7.02
CA ILE A 43 8.59 -4.84 -6.39
C ILE A 43 9.64 -5.00 -5.31
N VAL A 44 10.68 -4.16 -5.34
CA VAL A 44 11.73 -4.13 -4.33
C VAL A 44 11.70 -2.78 -3.63
N HIS A 45 11.45 -2.80 -2.32
CA HIS A 45 11.49 -1.61 -1.48
C HIS A 45 12.85 -1.53 -0.82
N THR A 46 13.67 -0.57 -1.24
CA THR A 46 15.01 -0.33 -0.69
C THR A 46 15.16 1.13 -0.28
N GLY A 47 16.21 1.42 0.49
CA GLY A 47 16.56 2.79 0.86
C GLY A 47 16.71 2.98 2.36
N LYS A 48 17.25 4.13 2.72
CA LYS A 48 17.37 4.56 4.12
C LYS A 48 16.03 5.06 4.63
N GLY A 49 15.69 4.77 5.87
CA GLY A 49 14.45 5.24 6.50
C GLY A 49 13.43 4.15 6.76
N LYS A 50 12.40 4.52 7.52
CA LYS A 50 11.32 3.62 7.96
C LYS A 50 10.20 3.53 6.92
N GLY A 51 9.37 2.50 7.02
CA GLY A 51 8.16 2.34 6.22
C GLY A 51 8.22 1.31 5.11
N LYS A 52 9.35 0.62 4.87
CA LYS A 52 9.46 -0.43 3.85
C LYS A 52 8.51 -1.60 4.12
N SER A 53 8.53 -2.12 5.33
CA SER A 53 7.62 -3.19 5.76
C SER A 53 6.17 -2.73 5.75
N THR A 54 5.89 -1.51 6.24
CA THR A 54 4.54 -0.93 6.19
C THR A 54 4.00 -0.85 4.77
N ALA A 55 4.83 -0.47 3.80
CA ALA A 55 4.45 -0.43 2.40
C ALA A 55 4.14 -1.84 1.85
N ALA A 56 4.96 -2.84 2.21
CA ALA A 56 4.76 -4.22 1.82
C ALA A 56 3.45 -4.77 2.42
N PHE A 57 3.20 -4.58 3.71
CA PHE A 57 1.96 -4.98 4.36
C PHE A 57 0.74 -4.22 3.82
N GLY A 58 0.88 -2.96 3.44
CA GLY A 58 -0.17 -2.22 2.74
C GLY A 58 -0.57 -2.86 1.42
N MET A 59 0.39 -3.42 0.68
CA MET A 59 0.12 -4.19 -0.54
C MET A 59 -0.57 -5.53 -0.23
N VAL A 60 -0.17 -6.21 0.84
CA VAL A 60 -0.86 -7.42 1.33
C VAL A 60 -2.32 -7.12 1.64
N CYS A 61 -2.60 -6.08 2.43
CA CYS A 61 -3.97 -5.67 2.75
C CYS A 61 -4.79 -5.39 1.49
N ARG A 62 -4.20 -4.71 0.50
CA ARG A 62 -4.87 -4.45 -0.77
C ARG A 62 -5.18 -5.73 -1.53
N ALA A 63 -4.24 -6.67 -1.59
CA ALA A 63 -4.43 -7.96 -2.24
C ALA A 63 -5.56 -8.76 -1.57
N LEU A 64 -5.60 -8.80 -0.25
CA LEU A 64 -6.66 -9.44 0.52
C LEU A 64 -8.03 -8.81 0.25
N GLY A 65 -8.09 -7.47 0.22
CA GLY A 65 -9.32 -6.76 -0.12
C GLY A 65 -9.84 -7.05 -1.53
N HIS A 66 -8.98 -7.50 -2.43
CA HIS A 66 -9.35 -8.00 -3.77
C HIS A 66 -9.57 -9.52 -3.83
N GLY A 67 -9.61 -10.21 -2.69
CA GLY A 67 -9.84 -11.65 -2.63
C GLY A 67 -8.66 -12.50 -3.11
N MET A 68 -7.46 -11.92 -3.22
CA MET A 68 -6.26 -12.64 -3.63
C MET A 68 -5.70 -13.50 -2.49
N ARG A 69 -5.04 -14.60 -2.83
CA ARG A 69 -4.27 -15.39 -1.89
C ARG A 69 -2.87 -14.82 -1.76
N VAL A 70 -2.36 -14.73 -0.53
CA VAL A 70 -1.07 -14.10 -0.22
C VAL A 70 -0.20 -15.04 0.60
N GLY A 71 1.07 -15.16 0.21
CA GLY A 71 2.12 -15.78 1.03
C GLY A 71 3.05 -14.72 1.58
N VAL A 72 3.32 -14.73 2.87
CA VAL A 72 4.29 -13.85 3.53
C VAL A 72 5.42 -14.71 4.10
N ILE A 73 6.64 -14.39 3.73
CA ILE A 73 7.84 -15.07 4.25
C ILE A 73 8.72 -14.03 4.92
N GLN A 74 8.98 -14.22 6.20
CA GLN A 74 9.84 -13.36 7.00
C GLN A 74 11.13 -14.11 7.36
N PHE A 75 12.28 -13.60 6.93
CA PHE A 75 13.57 -14.26 7.16
C PHE A 75 14.27 -13.82 8.45
N VAL A 76 13.94 -12.65 8.97
CA VAL A 76 14.77 -11.96 9.99
C VAL A 76 14.08 -11.81 11.35
N LYS A 77 12.77 -11.73 11.40
CA LYS A 77 12.04 -11.38 12.64
C LYS A 77 11.73 -12.52 13.61
N GLY A 78 12.32 -13.69 13.42
CA GLY A 78 12.26 -14.80 14.39
C GLY A 78 10.91 -14.97 15.11
N LYS A 79 10.99 -15.09 16.43
CA LYS A 79 9.84 -15.40 17.31
C LYS A 79 9.03 -14.16 17.76
N TRP A 80 9.35 -12.95 17.29
CA TRP A 80 8.62 -11.77 17.74
C TRP A 80 7.23 -11.70 17.14
N GLU A 81 6.25 -11.61 18.01
CA GLU A 81 4.87 -11.35 17.62
C GLU A 81 4.72 -9.88 17.23
N THR A 82 4.55 -9.64 15.94
CA THR A 82 4.22 -8.30 15.44
C THR A 82 2.71 -8.13 15.38
N GLY A 83 2.23 -6.91 15.55
CA GLY A 83 0.81 -6.61 15.44
C GLY A 83 0.22 -7.00 14.09
N GLU A 84 1.03 -6.87 13.03
CA GLU A 84 0.66 -7.26 11.67
C GLU A 84 0.36 -8.76 11.56
N LYS A 85 1.12 -9.61 12.25
CA LYS A 85 0.89 -11.06 12.26
C LYS A 85 -0.48 -11.39 12.81
N LYS A 86 -0.88 -10.77 13.92
CA LYS A 86 -2.21 -10.96 14.52
C LYS A 86 -3.35 -10.58 13.57
N ILE A 87 -3.17 -9.50 12.80
CA ILE A 87 -4.15 -9.09 11.78
C ILE A 87 -4.20 -10.13 10.67
N LEU A 88 -3.04 -10.61 10.19
CA LEU A 88 -2.99 -11.60 9.11
C LEU A 88 -3.57 -12.95 9.51
N GLU A 89 -3.47 -13.34 10.78
CA GLU A 89 -4.08 -14.56 11.31
C GLU A 89 -5.61 -14.55 11.19
N ALA A 90 -6.24 -13.38 11.30
CA ALA A 90 -7.68 -13.23 11.05
C ALA A 90 -8.07 -13.55 9.60
N PHE A 91 -7.13 -13.48 8.67
CA PHE A 91 -7.31 -13.82 7.25
C PHE A 91 -6.63 -15.13 6.86
N SER A 92 -6.48 -16.06 7.79
CA SER A 92 -5.77 -17.34 7.59
C SER A 92 -6.27 -18.18 6.40
N HIS A 93 -7.52 -17.98 5.98
CA HIS A 93 -8.08 -18.61 4.78
C HIS A 93 -7.51 -18.08 3.46
N GLN A 94 -6.90 -16.89 3.47
CA GLN A 94 -6.29 -16.23 2.29
C GLN A 94 -4.80 -15.99 2.47
N VAL A 95 -4.27 -15.98 3.70
CA VAL A 95 -2.88 -15.66 4.00
C VAL A 95 -2.18 -16.84 4.63
N THR A 96 -1.00 -17.15 4.10
CA THR A 96 -0.06 -18.06 4.74
C THR A 96 1.16 -17.27 5.18
N VAL A 97 1.52 -17.32 6.44
CA VAL A 97 2.69 -16.64 7.00
C VAL A 97 3.72 -17.66 7.44
N HIS A 98 4.92 -17.58 6.89
CA HIS A 98 6.07 -18.38 7.31
C HIS A 98 7.15 -17.46 7.87
N THR A 99 7.57 -17.73 9.10
CA THR A 99 8.70 -17.04 9.71
C THR A 99 9.89 -18.00 9.70
N MET A 100 10.96 -17.58 9.04
CA MET A 100 12.22 -18.31 8.92
C MET A 100 13.30 -17.55 9.68
N GLY A 101 14.13 -18.24 10.43
CA GLY A 101 15.23 -17.64 11.20
C GLY A 101 15.02 -17.66 12.70
N GLU A 102 16.12 -17.74 13.43
CA GLU A 102 16.14 -17.96 14.88
C GLU A 102 16.27 -16.67 15.69
N GLY A 103 16.25 -15.48 15.08
CA GLY A 103 16.40 -14.23 15.82
C GLY A 103 16.86 -13.04 14.97
N PHE A 104 17.23 -11.97 15.65
CA PHE A 104 17.71 -10.74 15.03
C PHE A 104 19.08 -10.91 14.39
N THR A 105 19.20 -10.52 13.13
CA THR A 105 20.49 -10.42 12.44
C THR A 105 21.17 -9.07 12.63
N CYS A 106 20.55 -8.14 13.35
CA CYS A 106 21.13 -6.81 13.60
C CYS A 106 22.50 -6.85 14.29
N CYS A 107 22.79 -7.91 15.03
CA CYS A 107 24.08 -8.10 15.69
C CYS A 107 25.11 -8.87 14.85
N LEU A 108 24.72 -9.48 13.73
CA LEU A 108 25.59 -10.35 12.95
C LEU A 108 25.97 -9.84 11.56
N LEU A 109 25.17 -8.97 10.99
CA LEU A 109 25.41 -8.37 9.69
C LEU A 109 25.00 -6.90 9.72
N TYR A 110 25.96 -6.03 9.51
CA TYR A 110 25.76 -4.61 9.30
C TYR A 110 25.07 -4.38 7.93
N THR A 111 23.91 -4.93 7.78
CA THR A 111 23.02 -4.57 6.70
C THR A 111 21.89 -3.80 7.35
N SER A 112 22.02 -2.49 7.35
CA SER A 112 21.03 -1.57 7.84
C SER A 112 19.71 -1.76 7.08
N ASP A 113 18.91 -2.68 7.51
CA ASP A 113 17.50 -2.63 7.17
C ASP A 113 16.86 -1.60 8.11
N ALA A 114 16.91 -0.35 7.68
CA ALA A 114 16.40 0.78 8.43
C ALA A 114 14.88 0.75 8.65
N ALA A 115 14.21 -0.32 8.22
CA ALA A 115 12.81 -0.52 8.54
C ALA A 115 12.59 -1.02 9.97
N ASP A 116 13.64 -1.56 10.56
CA ASP A 116 13.60 -2.25 11.85
C ASP A 116 14.59 -1.69 12.85
N ASP A 117 14.79 -0.35 12.87
CA ASP A 117 15.45 0.32 13.97
C ASP A 117 14.62 0.12 15.26
N VAL A 118 14.55 -1.10 15.71
CA VAL A 118 14.41 -1.39 17.11
C VAL A 118 15.83 -1.19 17.65
N GLU A 119 16.05 -0.10 18.34
CA GLU A 119 17.24 0.08 19.18
C GLU A 119 17.43 -1.22 19.95
N CYS A 120 18.58 -1.87 19.77
CA CYS A 120 19.04 -2.86 20.74
C CYS A 120 19.27 -2.06 22.01
N GLY A 121 18.26 -1.94 22.86
CA GLY A 121 18.36 -1.36 24.18
C GLY A 121 19.33 -2.21 24.99
N ASP A 122 20.24 -1.53 25.66
CA ASP A 122 21.18 -2.09 26.61
C ASP A 122 20.50 -2.90 27.72
#